data_b97d1ef30db86aa54417c50cdba05392
#
_entry.id   b97d1ef30db86aa54417c50cdba05392
#
_cell.length_a   1.000
_cell.length_b   1.000
_cell.length_c   1.000
_cell.angle_alpha   90.00
_cell.angle_beta   90.00
_cell.angle_gamma   90.00
#
_symmetry.space_group_name_H-M   'P 1'
#
loop_
_entity.id
_entity.type
_entity.pdbx_description
1 polymer ?
#
loop_
_entity_poly.entity_id
_entity_poly.type
_entity_poly.pdbx_seq_one_letter_code
_entity_poly.pdbx_strand_id
1 'polypeptide(L)'
;MWVKLILLLLFCLMIVGAVHFAQPSESSDNRPSPARVVNSLRLLTWNIGYAELEDDTRAHDKDLPAVADVIMRHDPDAIALQELTGQKQFNVLLGLLHGKYRGAVAEQGRGDRFEAVLVKDSHATFVFVPLRGQYALAARFRPRGDAPEVVVLSAHADAFNAARRRTYTEALMDWVEGRRQSSVVFIAGDFNFELKAANETNLYTDNLKHDSESYSHILRRFRDLGRDAGDTAINDRRIDYVFGPPALEQIGRVEVLRNAAVGRMDHWPLLVEVGLQD
;
A
#
# COMPACT_ATOMS: atom_id res chain seq x y z
N MET A 1 -4.95 -57.39 -30.56
CA MET A 1 -4.75 -55.98 -30.91
C MET A 1 -5.93 -55.08 -30.50
N TRP A 2 -7.10 -55.59 -30.32
CA TRP A 2 -8.34 -54.81 -29.96
C TRP A 2 -8.50 -54.52 -28.49
N VAL A 3 -7.99 -55.35 -27.57
CA VAL A 3 -8.13 -55.20 -26.12
C VAL A 3 -7.31 -54.00 -25.56
N LYS A 4 -6.18 -53.67 -26.19
CA LYS A 4 -5.37 -52.50 -25.77
C LYS A 4 -5.99 -51.14 -26.16
N LEU A 5 -6.82 -51.13 -27.23
CA LEU A 5 -7.46 -49.91 -27.70
C LEU A 5 -8.64 -49.50 -26.79
N ILE A 6 -9.37 -50.49 -26.24
CA ILE A 6 -10.50 -50.27 -25.34
C ILE A 6 -10.05 -49.77 -23.95
N LEU A 7 -8.90 -50.25 -23.46
CA LEU A 7 -8.33 -49.77 -22.20
C LEU A 7 -7.80 -48.31 -22.31
N LEU A 8 -7.31 -47.89 -23.47
CA LEU A 8 -6.86 -46.51 -23.69
C LEU A 8 -8.04 -45.53 -23.76
N LEU A 9 -9.17 -45.94 -24.34
CA LEU A 9 -10.39 -45.13 -24.43
C LEU A 9 -11.09 -44.98 -23.06
N LEU A 10 -11.05 -45.99 -22.21
CA LEU A 10 -11.59 -45.90 -20.85
C LEU A 10 -10.72 -45.05 -19.92
N PHE A 11 -9.39 -45.01 -20.15
CA PHE A 11 -8.50 -44.14 -19.35
C PHE A 11 -8.63 -42.66 -19.76
N CYS A 12 -8.91 -42.35 -21.02
CA CYS A 12 -9.20 -40.97 -21.47
C CYS A 12 -10.57 -40.45 -20.99
N LEU A 13 -11.55 -41.33 -20.76
CA LEU A 13 -12.87 -40.93 -20.26
C LEU A 13 -12.90 -40.68 -18.74
N MET A 14 -11.93 -41.21 -17.98
CA MET A 14 -11.83 -40.96 -16.53
C MET A 14 -11.04 -39.67 -16.19
N ILE A 15 -10.30 -39.08 -17.11
CA ILE A 15 -9.57 -37.83 -16.89
C ILE A 15 -10.40 -36.59 -17.22
N VAL A 16 -11.51 -36.71 -17.94
CA VAL A 16 -12.40 -35.58 -18.27
C VAL A 16 -13.42 -35.24 -17.18
N GLY A 17 -13.50 -36.06 -16.14
CA GLY A 17 -14.52 -35.96 -15.07
C GLY A 17 -14.16 -35.16 -13.81
N ALA A 18 -12.98 -34.53 -13.71
CA ALA A 18 -12.55 -33.90 -12.43
C ALA A 18 -11.81 -32.57 -12.60
N VAL A 19 -12.06 -31.81 -13.67
CA VAL A 19 -11.75 -30.38 -13.66
C VAL A 19 -13.04 -29.67 -13.22
N HIS A 20 -13.34 -29.76 -11.92
CA HIS A 20 -14.14 -28.75 -11.31
C HIS A 20 -13.31 -27.46 -11.37
N PHE A 21 -13.63 -26.60 -12.32
CA PHE A 21 -13.35 -25.18 -12.20
C PHE A 21 -14.03 -24.76 -10.89
N ALA A 22 -13.25 -24.61 -9.84
CA ALA A 22 -13.68 -23.81 -8.72
C ALA A 22 -13.94 -22.42 -9.32
N GLN A 23 -15.21 -22.11 -9.56
CA GLN A 23 -15.61 -20.73 -9.82
C GLN A 23 -15.09 -19.94 -8.62
N PRO A 24 -14.40 -18.81 -8.84
CA PRO A 24 -14.12 -17.91 -7.74
C PRO A 24 -15.48 -17.59 -7.11
N SER A 25 -15.61 -17.93 -5.84
CA SER A 25 -16.79 -17.56 -5.07
C SER A 25 -16.90 -16.05 -5.17
N GLU A 26 -17.93 -15.58 -5.87
CA GLU A 26 -18.38 -14.18 -5.80
C GLU A 26 -18.90 -13.91 -4.39
N SER A 27 -18.02 -13.85 -3.41
CA SER A 27 -18.27 -13.14 -2.18
C SER A 27 -17.72 -11.72 -2.33
N SER A 28 -18.27 -10.95 -3.27
CA SER A 28 -18.20 -9.51 -3.16
C SER A 28 -18.94 -9.18 -1.87
N ASP A 29 -18.20 -8.89 -0.81
CA ASP A 29 -18.78 -8.33 0.40
C ASP A 29 -19.37 -6.95 0.02
N ASN A 30 -20.62 -6.99 -0.42
CA ASN A 30 -21.39 -5.82 -0.86
C ASN A 30 -21.87 -4.99 0.35
N ARG A 31 -21.28 -5.20 1.54
CA ARG A 31 -21.60 -4.38 2.70
C ARG A 31 -21.14 -2.95 2.44
N PRO A 32 -22.04 -1.96 2.59
CA PRO A 32 -21.64 -0.56 2.50
C PRO A 32 -20.57 -0.29 3.55
N SER A 33 -19.58 0.50 3.17
CA SER A 33 -18.57 0.98 4.12
C SER A 33 -19.27 1.55 5.37
N PRO A 34 -18.86 1.19 6.58
CA PRO A 34 -19.50 1.72 7.78
C PRO A 34 -19.50 3.25 7.77
N ALA A 35 -20.53 3.83 8.39
CA ALA A 35 -20.70 5.27 8.46
C ALA A 35 -19.41 5.93 8.98
N ARG A 36 -19.02 7.01 8.31
CA ARG A 36 -17.80 7.76 8.62
C ARG A 36 -17.94 8.48 9.96
N VAL A 37 -16.89 8.45 10.78
CA VAL A 37 -16.78 9.27 11.99
C VAL A 37 -16.74 10.74 11.58
N VAL A 38 -17.48 11.59 12.27
CA VAL A 38 -17.45 13.04 12.04
C VAL A 38 -16.04 13.56 12.35
N ASN A 39 -15.47 14.43 11.50
CA ASN A 39 -14.11 14.94 11.59
C ASN A 39 -13.01 13.86 11.50
N SER A 40 -13.24 12.77 10.75
CA SER A 40 -12.23 11.77 10.50
C SER A 40 -11.45 12.02 9.21
N LEU A 41 -10.19 11.58 9.22
CA LEU A 41 -9.32 11.43 8.07
C LEU A 41 -9.17 9.94 7.76
N ARG A 42 -9.44 9.55 6.53
CA ARG A 42 -9.32 8.18 6.06
C ARG A 42 -8.11 8.08 5.13
N LEU A 43 -7.15 7.26 5.51
CA LEU A 43 -5.89 7.02 4.80
C LEU A 43 -5.87 5.60 4.25
N LEU A 44 -5.37 5.43 3.02
CA LEU A 44 -5.12 4.14 2.42
C LEU A 44 -3.69 4.08 1.94
N THR A 45 -2.96 3.02 2.25
CA THR A 45 -1.69 2.70 1.61
C THR A 45 -1.77 1.36 0.89
N TRP A 46 -1.13 1.29 -0.29
CA TRP A 46 -1.14 0.07 -1.09
C TRP A 46 0.04 0.03 -2.05
N ASN A 47 0.89 -0.97 -1.91
CA ASN A 47 1.81 -1.35 -2.97
C ASN A 47 1.01 -2.08 -4.05
N ILE A 48 0.93 -1.53 -5.27
CA ILE A 48 0.16 -2.07 -6.39
C ILE A 48 1.04 -2.81 -7.41
N GLY A 49 2.27 -3.11 -7.04
CA GLY A 49 3.18 -3.91 -7.83
C GLY A 49 2.89 -5.41 -7.75
N TYR A 50 3.73 -6.17 -8.41
CA TYR A 50 3.70 -7.63 -8.39
C TYR A 50 4.99 -8.19 -7.79
N ALA A 51 4.91 -9.37 -7.17
CA ALA A 51 6.07 -10.08 -6.61
C ALA A 51 7.09 -10.48 -7.68
N GLU A 52 6.65 -10.70 -8.90
CA GLU A 52 7.51 -11.20 -9.98
C GLU A 52 8.23 -10.07 -10.70
N LEU A 53 9.56 -10.14 -10.76
CA LEU A 53 10.41 -9.14 -11.41
C LEU A 53 10.24 -9.07 -12.94
N GLU A 54 9.67 -10.10 -13.54
CA GLU A 54 9.44 -10.21 -15.00
C GLU A 54 8.06 -9.70 -15.41
N ASP A 55 7.39 -8.95 -14.57
CA ASP A 55 6.04 -8.47 -14.87
C ASP A 55 6.01 -7.59 -16.10
N ASP A 56 5.10 -7.92 -17.00
CA ASP A 56 4.71 -7.05 -18.09
C ASP A 56 3.92 -5.84 -17.52
N THR A 57 4.40 -4.63 -17.77
CA THR A 57 3.71 -3.39 -17.37
C THR A 57 2.25 -3.35 -17.83
N ARG A 58 1.89 -4.07 -18.88
CA ARG A 58 0.49 -4.23 -19.34
C ARG A 58 -0.38 -5.00 -18.35
N ALA A 59 0.19 -5.88 -17.54
CA ALA A 59 -0.58 -6.58 -16.52
C ALA A 59 -1.06 -5.61 -15.44
N HIS A 60 -0.21 -4.68 -15.01
CA HIS A 60 -0.60 -3.61 -14.08
C HIS A 60 -1.72 -2.73 -14.66
N ASP A 61 -1.64 -2.36 -15.94
CA ASP A 61 -2.66 -1.54 -16.59
C ASP A 61 -4.03 -2.24 -16.64
N LYS A 62 -4.08 -3.57 -16.75
CA LYS A 62 -5.33 -4.34 -16.70
C LYS A 62 -5.99 -4.32 -15.33
N ASP A 63 -5.22 -4.20 -14.28
CA ASP A 63 -5.70 -4.25 -12.91
C ASP A 63 -6.13 -2.89 -12.37
N LEU A 64 -5.75 -1.79 -13.03
CA LEU A 64 -6.11 -0.44 -12.60
C LEU A 64 -7.61 -0.20 -12.41
N PRO A 65 -8.53 -0.74 -13.23
CA PRO A 65 -9.96 -0.62 -12.95
C PRO A 65 -10.36 -1.21 -11.59
N ALA A 66 -9.83 -2.39 -11.24
CA ALA A 66 -10.10 -3.01 -9.95
C ALA A 66 -9.45 -2.23 -8.79
N VAL A 67 -8.25 -1.68 -8.98
CA VAL A 67 -7.62 -0.76 -8.01
C VAL A 67 -8.51 0.47 -7.78
N ALA A 68 -8.99 1.09 -8.86
CA ALA A 68 -9.88 2.24 -8.78
C ALA A 68 -11.19 1.91 -8.06
N ASP A 69 -11.79 0.74 -8.33
CA ASP A 69 -13.01 0.27 -7.66
C ASP A 69 -12.81 0.10 -6.15
N VAL A 70 -11.68 -0.44 -5.71
CA VAL A 70 -11.33 -0.53 -4.29
C VAL A 70 -11.23 0.86 -3.68
N ILE A 71 -10.48 1.78 -4.31
CA ILE A 71 -10.33 3.16 -3.85
C ILE A 71 -11.70 3.85 -3.76
N MET A 72 -12.53 3.76 -4.79
CA MET A 72 -13.84 4.41 -4.84
C MET A 72 -14.80 3.85 -3.79
N ARG A 73 -14.78 2.55 -3.54
CA ARG A 73 -15.62 1.87 -2.53
C ARG A 73 -15.27 2.28 -1.12
N HIS A 74 -13.99 2.38 -0.80
CA HIS A 74 -13.53 2.71 0.56
C HIS A 74 -13.41 4.21 0.81
N ASP A 75 -13.44 5.01 -0.25
CA ASP A 75 -13.51 6.47 -0.21
C ASP A 75 -12.47 7.13 0.71
N PRO A 76 -11.16 6.82 0.63
CA PRO A 76 -10.14 7.45 1.44
C PRO A 76 -10.00 8.95 1.10
N ASP A 77 -9.52 9.75 2.06
CA ASP A 77 -9.21 11.17 1.82
C ASP A 77 -7.83 11.37 1.22
N ALA A 78 -6.90 10.48 1.61
CA ALA A 78 -5.55 10.43 1.06
C ALA A 78 -5.12 8.99 0.81
N ILE A 79 -4.32 8.80 -0.22
CA ILE A 79 -3.87 7.50 -0.71
C ILE A 79 -2.36 7.59 -0.96
N ALA A 80 -1.62 6.66 -0.39
CA ALA A 80 -0.20 6.43 -0.67
C ALA A 80 -0.07 5.15 -1.48
N LEU A 81 0.38 5.25 -2.72
CA LEU A 81 0.61 4.09 -3.58
C LEU A 81 2.09 3.91 -3.85
N GLN A 82 2.51 2.66 -3.97
CA GLN A 82 3.87 2.29 -4.31
C GLN A 82 3.87 1.42 -5.57
N GLU A 83 5.01 1.38 -6.24
CA GLU A 83 5.30 0.56 -7.41
C GLU A 83 4.48 0.88 -8.68
N LEU A 84 4.10 2.14 -8.87
CA LEU A 84 3.59 2.57 -10.17
C LEU A 84 4.70 2.54 -11.22
N THR A 85 4.32 2.26 -12.46
CA THR A 85 5.26 2.22 -13.60
C THR A 85 5.51 3.60 -14.22
N GLY A 86 4.91 4.67 -13.68
CA GLY A 86 5.16 6.04 -14.10
C GLY A 86 3.92 6.88 -14.37
N GLN A 87 4.13 8.07 -14.93
CA GLN A 87 3.09 9.09 -15.15
C GLN A 87 1.95 8.58 -16.04
N LYS A 88 2.24 7.76 -17.03
CA LYS A 88 1.21 7.22 -17.94
C LYS A 88 0.21 6.36 -17.17
N GLN A 89 0.70 5.41 -16.37
CA GLN A 89 -0.14 4.55 -15.54
C GLN A 89 -0.91 5.37 -14.51
N PHE A 90 -0.25 6.32 -13.88
CA PHE A 90 -0.86 7.23 -12.92
C PHE A 90 -2.02 8.04 -13.54
N ASN A 91 -1.86 8.54 -14.76
CA ASN A 91 -2.90 9.29 -15.48
C ASN A 91 -4.11 8.40 -15.81
N VAL A 92 -3.88 7.12 -16.15
CA VAL A 92 -4.97 6.15 -16.36
C VAL A 92 -5.75 5.95 -15.05
N LEU A 93 -5.05 5.74 -13.94
CA LEU A 93 -5.69 5.61 -12.63
C LEU A 93 -6.50 6.85 -12.25
N LEU A 94 -5.94 8.06 -12.42
CA LEU A 94 -6.66 9.31 -12.15
C LEU A 94 -7.93 9.44 -13.00
N GLY A 95 -7.88 9.04 -14.26
CA GLY A 95 -9.04 9.01 -15.16
C GLY A 95 -10.14 8.10 -14.63
N LEU A 96 -9.79 6.91 -14.14
CA LEU A 96 -10.71 5.94 -13.56
C LEU A 96 -11.33 6.43 -12.22
N LEU A 97 -10.67 7.34 -11.53
CA LEU A 97 -11.16 7.96 -10.29
C LEU A 97 -12.08 9.17 -10.55
N HIS A 98 -12.44 9.44 -11.82
CA HIS A 98 -13.45 10.41 -12.24
C HIS A 98 -13.28 11.82 -11.65
N GLY A 99 -12.04 12.30 -11.53
CA GLY A 99 -11.74 13.64 -11.02
C GLY A 99 -11.96 13.84 -9.51
N LYS A 100 -12.26 12.77 -8.78
CA LYS A 100 -12.44 12.80 -7.32
C LYS A 100 -11.15 13.10 -6.55
N TYR A 101 -10.02 12.79 -7.15
CA TYR A 101 -8.69 12.95 -6.56
C TYR A 101 -7.79 13.80 -7.42
N ARG A 102 -6.87 14.47 -6.77
CA ARG A 102 -5.65 15.02 -7.37
C ARG A 102 -4.46 14.27 -6.80
N GLY A 103 -3.37 14.25 -7.54
CA GLY A 103 -2.18 13.55 -7.07
C GLY A 103 -0.94 13.86 -7.88
N ALA A 104 0.15 13.26 -7.46
CA ALA A 104 1.43 13.25 -8.17
C ALA A 104 2.06 11.87 -8.08
N VAL A 105 2.94 11.59 -9.03
CA VAL A 105 3.83 10.42 -9.05
C VAL A 105 5.28 10.89 -9.13
N ALA A 106 6.18 10.21 -8.44
CA ALA A 106 7.56 10.65 -8.23
C ALA A 106 8.52 10.12 -9.31
N GLU A 107 8.29 10.39 -10.59
CA GLU A 107 9.18 9.97 -11.70
C GLU A 107 10.60 10.54 -11.65
N GLN A 108 10.87 11.53 -10.78
CA GLN A 108 12.21 12.07 -10.56
C GLN A 108 13.12 11.10 -9.79
N GLY A 109 12.54 10.05 -9.22
CA GLY A 109 13.25 8.96 -8.57
C GLY A 109 14.04 8.12 -9.57
N ARG A 110 14.91 7.26 -9.04
CA ARG A 110 15.64 6.27 -9.83
C ARG A 110 14.85 4.95 -9.86
N GLY A 111 14.86 4.29 -11.00
CA GLY A 111 14.20 3.00 -11.17
C GLY A 111 12.99 3.10 -12.11
N ASP A 112 12.18 2.08 -12.09
CA ASP A 112 10.99 1.87 -12.92
C ASP A 112 9.71 1.64 -12.09
N ARG A 113 9.80 1.82 -10.77
CA ARG A 113 8.71 1.67 -9.81
C ARG A 113 8.66 2.89 -8.91
N PHE A 114 7.54 3.58 -8.94
CA PHE A 114 7.41 4.92 -8.40
C PHE A 114 6.33 5.02 -7.32
N GLU A 115 6.54 5.91 -6.35
CA GLU A 115 5.53 6.29 -5.36
C GLU A 115 4.58 7.33 -5.96
N ALA A 116 3.31 7.22 -5.55
CA ALA A 116 2.31 8.23 -5.81
C ALA A 116 1.55 8.61 -4.54
N VAL A 117 1.06 9.83 -4.50
CA VAL A 117 0.12 10.29 -3.48
C VAL A 117 -1.07 10.93 -4.17
N LEU A 118 -2.28 10.54 -3.72
CA LEU A 118 -3.53 11.14 -4.16
C LEU A 118 -4.32 11.66 -2.96
N VAL A 119 -5.00 12.78 -3.14
CA VAL A 119 -5.87 13.39 -2.12
C VAL A 119 -7.12 13.97 -2.75
N LYS A 120 -8.21 14.08 -1.97
CA LYS A 120 -9.45 14.71 -2.42
C LYS A 120 -9.39 16.24 -2.48
N ASP A 121 -8.46 16.85 -1.76
CA ASP A 121 -8.35 18.31 -1.72
C ASP A 121 -7.84 18.90 -3.03
N SER A 122 -8.62 19.81 -3.62
CA SER A 122 -8.28 20.51 -4.86
C SER A 122 -7.10 21.50 -4.71
N HIS A 123 -6.76 21.92 -3.50
CA HIS A 123 -5.70 22.87 -3.19
C HIS A 123 -4.42 22.22 -2.68
N ALA A 124 -4.37 20.89 -2.66
CA ALA A 124 -3.19 20.16 -2.21
C ALA A 124 -1.94 20.51 -3.01
N THR A 125 -0.81 20.51 -2.32
CA THR A 125 0.53 20.65 -2.91
C THR A 125 1.30 19.35 -2.74
N PHE A 126 2.13 19.03 -3.75
CA PHE A 126 2.91 17.79 -3.77
C PHE A 126 4.40 18.11 -3.72
N VAL A 127 5.14 17.37 -2.92
CA VAL A 127 6.56 17.62 -2.66
C VAL A 127 7.35 16.32 -2.84
N PHE A 128 8.30 16.34 -3.77
CA PHE A 128 9.32 15.32 -3.88
C PHE A 128 10.29 15.43 -2.70
N VAL A 129 10.54 14.33 -2.00
CA VAL A 129 11.35 14.26 -0.78
C VAL A 129 12.61 13.43 -1.07
N PRO A 130 13.75 14.06 -1.34
CA PRO A 130 15.00 13.34 -1.58
C PRO A 130 15.55 12.77 -0.25
N LEU A 131 15.91 11.47 -0.23
CA LEU A 131 16.29 10.72 0.96
C LEU A 131 17.58 9.92 0.71
N ARG A 132 18.76 10.58 0.71
CA ARG A 132 20.08 9.91 0.61
C ARG A 132 20.15 8.81 -0.46
N GLY A 133 19.74 9.12 -1.68
CA GLY A 133 19.77 8.20 -2.83
C GLY A 133 18.49 7.41 -3.06
N GLN A 134 17.51 7.57 -2.19
CA GLN A 134 16.13 7.16 -2.33
C GLN A 134 15.21 8.39 -2.24
N TYR A 135 13.91 8.21 -2.18
CA TYR A 135 12.96 9.32 -2.09
C TYR A 135 11.64 8.87 -1.46
N ALA A 136 10.81 9.82 -1.11
CA ALA A 136 9.41 9.67 -0.82
C ALA A 136 8.64 10.79 -1.54
N LEU A 137 7.32 10.68 -1.61
CA LEU A 137 6.45 11.71 -2.13
C LEU A 137 5.48 12.16 -1.05
N ALA A 138 5.35 13.46 -0.83
CA ALA A 138 4.43 14.02 0.16
C ALA A 138 3.32 14.81 -0.49
N ALA A 139 2.10 14.73 0.05
CA ALA A 139 1.02 15.68 -0.18
C ALA A 139 0.78 16.51 1.08
N ARG A 140 0.59 17.82 0.91
CA ARG A 140 0.17 18.76 1.95
C ARG A 140 -1.22 19.28 1.58
N PHE A 141 -2.17 19.17 2.49
CA PHE A 141 -3.56 19.52 2.23
C PHE A 141 -4.33 19.79 3.54
N ARG A 142 -5.53 20.36 3.42
CA ARG A 142 -6.48 20.49 4.51
C ARG A 142 -7.70 19.62 4.21
N PRO A 143 -7.98 18.58 4.98
CA PRO A 143 -9.10 17.67 4.72
C PRO A 143 -10.46 18.41 4.70
N ARG A 144 -10.54 19.52 5.45
CA ARG A 144 -11.71 20.42 5.54
C ARG A 144 -11.25 21.81 5.90
N GLY A 145 -12.11 22.83 5.70
CA GLY A 145 -11.75 24.25 5.86
C GLY A 145 -11.02 24.61 7.15
N ASP A 146 -11.50 24.14 8.29
CA ASP A 146 -10.96 24.47 9.62
C ASP A 146 -10.01 23.42 10.19
N ALA A 147 -9.82 22.30 9.47
CA ALA A 147 -8.92 21.25 9.93
C ALA A 147 -7.46 21.71 9.89
N PRO A 148 -6.60 21.17 10.76
CA PRO A 148 -5.17 21.41 10.68
C PRO A 148 -4.60 20.95 9.33
N GLU A 149 -3.48 21.56 8.92
CA GLU A 149 -2.77 21.10 7.75
C GLU A 149 -2.26 19.66 7.99
N VAL A 150 -2.52 18.80 7.04
CA VAL A 150 -2.09 17.40 7.02
C VAL A 150 -1.00 17.22 5.98
N VAL A 151 0.02 16.47 6.35
CA VAL A 151 1.06 15.97 5.45
C VAL A 151 0.95 14.45 5.41
N VAL A 152 0.74 13.87 4.23
CA VAL A 152 0.80 12.42 4.01
C VAL A 152 1.98 12.11 3.10
N LEU A 153 2.86 11.23 3.55
CA LEU A 153 3.97 10.72 2.74
C LEU A 153 3.63 9.33 2.22
N SER A 154 3.93 9.10 0.93
CA SER A 154 4.09 7.77 0.37
C SER A 154 5.55 7.40 0.42
N ALA A 155 5.86 6.34 1.16
CA ALA A 155 7.20 5.82 1.40
C ALA A 155 7.33 4.41 0.81
N HIS A 156 8.50 4.13 0.21
CA HIS A 156 8.84 2.78 -0.24
C HIS A 156 10.33 2.54 0.03
N ALA A 157 10.62 1.71 0.99
CA ALA A 157 11.99 1.40 1.38
C ALA A 157 12.54 0.21 0.58
N ASP A 158 13.87 0.06 0.56
CA ASP A 158 14.55 -1.01 -0.20
C ASP A 158 14.01 -2.40 0.15
N ALA A 159 13.65 -3.20 -0.86
CA ALA A 159 13.02 -4.51 -0.68
C ALA A 159 13.97 -5.56 -0.08
N PHE A 160 15.29 -5.43 -0.25
CA PHE A 160 16.24 -6.51 0.03
C PHE A 160 17.31 -6.14 1.08
N ASN A 161 17.64 -4.85 1.23
CA ASN A 161 18.79 -4.40 2.03
C ASN A 161 18.38 -3.59 3.26
N ALA A 162 18.50 -4.20 4.43
CA ALA A 162 18.13 -3.58 5.69
C ALA A 162 18.99 -2.35 6.06
N ALA A 163 20.25 -2.28 5.64
CA ALA A 163 21.07 -1.09 5.87
C ALA A 163 20.60 0.10 5.03
N ARG A 164 20.12 -0.15 3.81
CA ARG A 164 19.50 0.89 2.98
C ARG A 164 18.17 1.35 3.56
N ARG A 165 17.32 0.42 4.05
CA ARG A 165 16.08 0.74 4.77
C ARG A 165 16.36 1.63 6.00
N ARG A 166 17.41 1.32 6.75
CA ARG A 166 17.84 2.12 7.89
C ARG A 166 18.23 3.54 7.46
N THR A 167 19.10 3.68 6.46
CA THR A 167 19.52 4.99 5.93
C THR A 167 18.34 5.81 5.42
N TYR A 168 17.40 5.15 4.73
CA TYR A 168 16.14 5.73 4.27
C TYR A 168 15.31 6.24 5.45
N THR A 169 15.11 5.40 6.46
CA THR A 169 14.30 5.73 7.64
C THR A 169 14.89 6.92 8.40
N GLU A 170 16.22 6.95 8.61
CA GLU A 170 16.90 8.07 9.27
C GLU A 170 16.67 9.38 8.50
N ALA A 171 16.88 9.38 7.17
CA ALA A 171 16.68 10.56 6.34
C ALA A 171 15.22 11.01 6.28
N LEU A 172 14.28 10.06 6.25
CA LEU A 172 12.85 10.32 6.29
C LEU A 172 12.45 10.99 7.62
N MET A 173 12.94 10.49 8.74
CA MET A 173 12.67 11.05 10.05
C MET A 173 13.28 12.44 10.24
N ASP A 174 14.49 12.70 9.71
CA ASP A 174 15.11 14.04 9.68
C ASP A 174 14.22 15.03 8.90
N TRP A 175 13.70 14.61 7.74
CA TRP A 175 12.82 15.45 6.93
C TRP A 175 11.50 15.77 7.63
N VAL A 176 10.90 14.78 8.27
CA VAL A 176 9.62 14.88 8.96
C VAL A 176 9.72 15.76 10.21
N GLU A 177 10.82 15.69 10.96
CA GLU A 177 10.99 16.44 12.21
C GLU A 177 10.85 17.95 11.98
N GLY A 178 11.34 18.48 10.87
CA GLY A 178 11.20 19.89 10.51
C GLY A 178 9.75 20.34 10.22
N ARG A 179 8.79 19.42 10.13
CA ARG A 179 7.39 19.69 9.70
C ARG A 179 6.34 19.40 10.77
N ARG A 180 6.64 18.55 11.73
CA ARG A 180 5.73 18.16 12.81
C ARG A 180 5.25 19.31 13.69
N GLN A 181 5.96 20.43 13.70
CA GLN A 181 5.59 21.59 14.51
C GLN A 181 4.42 22.39 13.93
N SER A 182 4.15 22.26 12.63
CA SER A 182 3.14 23.07 11.94
C SER A 182 2.06 22.24 11.24
N SER A 183 2.20 20.91 11.20
CA SER A 183 1.29 20.03 10.46
C SER A 183 1.11 18.69 11.17
N VAL A 184 -0.05 18.08 10.97
CA VAL A 184 -0.31 16.69 11.35
C VAL A 184 0.32 15.78 10.29
N VAL A 185 1.35 15.03 10.64
CA VAL A 185 2.12 14.23 9.69
C VAL A 185 1.76 12.76 9.79
N PHE A 186 1.45 12.15 8.65
CA PHE A 186 1.30 10.71 8.48
C PHE A 186 2.35 10.19 7.50
N ILE A 187 2.91 9.03 7.80
CA ILE A 187 3.85 8.33 6.93
C ILE A 187 3.21 7.00 6.59
N ALA A 188 2.94 6.76 5.31
CA ALA A 188 2.25 5.58 4.83
C ALA A 188 3.07 4.92 3.72
N GLY A 189 3.08 3.60 3.64
CA GLY A 189 3.78 2.92 2.56
C GLY A 189 4.35 1.57 2.94
N ASP A 190 5.06 1.01 1.98
CA ASP A 190 5.80 -0.23 2.09
C ASP A 190 7.22 0.05 2.62
N PHE A 191 7.46 -0.34 3.85
CA PHE A 191 8.77 -0.17 4.49
C PHE A 191 9.66 -1.39 4.36
N ASN A 192 9.12 -2.50 3.87
CA ASN A 192 9.85 -3.76 3.76
C ASN A 192 10.55 -4.23 5.06
N PHE A 193 10.13 -3.70 6.22
CA PHE A 193 10.65 -4.14 7.51
C PHE A 193 10.22 -5.57 7.80
N GLU A 194 11.18 -6.46 7.97
CA GLU A 194 10.88 -7.79 8.48
C GLU A 194 11.12 -7.82 9.99
N LEU A 195 10.05 -8.08 10.74
CA LEU A 195 10.10 -8.07 12.21
C LEU A 195 9.91 -9.47 12.83
N LYS A 196 9.59 -10.47 11.99
CA LYS A 196 9.39 -11.85 12.44
C LYS A 196 10.68 -12.65 12.26
N ALA A 197 11.23 -13.18 13.35
CA ALA A 197 12.46 -13.99 13.32
C ALA A 197 12.33 -15.22 12.40
N ALA A 198 11.14 -15.79 12.27
CA ALA A 198 10.88 -16.91 11.36
C ALA A 198 11.09 -16.57 9.88
N ASN A 199 11.06 -15.28 9.53
CA ASN A 199 11.22 -14.78 8.17
C ASN A 199 12.65 -14.23 7.92
N GLU A 200 13.58 -14.41 8.86
CA GLU A 200 14.98 -13.98 8.69
C GLU A 200 15.66 -14.84 7.63
N THR A 201 15.53 -14.43 6.39
CA THR A 201 16.17 -15.05 5.22
C THR A 201 16.69 -13.97 4.30
N ASN A 202 17.69 -14.28 3.48
CA ASN A 202 18.19 -13.34 2.47
C ASN A 202 17.15 -12.95 1.41
N LEU A 203 15.96 -13.59 1.42
CA LEU A 203 14.86 -13.24 0.53
C LEU A 203 14.11 -12.00 1.00
N TYR A 204 13.94 -11.82 2.33
CA TYR A 204 13.13 -10.73 2.90
C TYR A 204 13.97 -9.70 3.64
N THR A 205 15.00 -10.11 4.33
CA THR A 205 15.94 -9.21 4.99
C THR A 205 17.31 -9.86 5.13
N ASP A 206 18.35 -9.07 4.95
CA ASP A 206 19.73 -9.43 5.23
C ASP A 206 20.13 -9.11 6.67
N ASN A 207 19.29 -8.41 7.44
CA ASN A 207 19.57 -8.04 8.82
C ASN A 207 18.30 -7.63 9.60
N LEU A 208 17.70 -8.58 10.28
CA LEU A 208 16.49 -8.40 11.11
C LEU A 208 16.69 -7.32 12.21
N LYS A 209 17.90 -7.22 12.77
CA LYS A 209 18.21 -6.22 13.80
C LYS A 209 18.10 -4.80 13.24
N HIS A 210 18.61 -4.55 12.04
CA HIS A 210 18.49 -3.23 11.39
C HIS A 210 17.04 -2.86 11.12
N ASP A 211 16.19 -3.82 10.72
CA ASP A 211 14.76 -3.57 10.51
C ASP A 211 14.07 -3.22 11.84
N SER A 212 14.34 -3.98 12.89
CA SER A 212 13.80 -3.72 14.23
C SER A 212 14.26 -2.36 14.78
N GLU A 213 15.51 -1.98 14.56
CA GLU A 213 16.05 -0.66 14.95
C GLU A 213 15.38 0.47 14.17
N SER A 214 15.17 0.29 12.85
CA SER A 214 14.52 1.25 11.97
C SER A 214 13.05 1.46 12.35
N TYR A 215 12.31 0.38 12.57
CA TYR A 215 10.94 0.44 13.07
C TYR A 215 10.86 1.16 14.43
N SER A 216 11.73 0.76 15.37
CA SER A 216 11.81 1.40 16.70
C SER A 216 12.20 2.89 16.62
N HIS A 217 13.02 3.28 15.61
CA HIS A 217 13.36 4.67 15.38
C HIS A 217 12.13 5.52 15.04
N ILE A 218 11.25 5.03 14.18
CA ILE A 218 9.99 5.70 13.86
C ILE A 218 9.10 5.78 15.11
N LEU A 219 8.98 4.69 15.87
CA LEU A 219 8.11 4.63 17.05
C LEU A 219 8.49 5.59 18.18
N ARG A 220 9.69 6.16 18.17
CA ARG A 220 10.06 7.22 19.12
C ARG A 220 9.26 8.51 18.92
N ARG A 221 8.67 8.72 17.77
CA ARG A 221 7.99 9.97 17.37
C ARG A 221 6.58 9.76 16.83
N PHE A 222 6.27 8.55 16.39
CA PHE A 222 5.01 8.17 15.76
C PHE A 222 4.42 6.93 16.42
N ARG A 223 3.13 6.76 16.26
CA ARG A 223 2.41 5.54 16.58
C ARG A 223 2.18 4.75 15.29
N ASP A 224 2.39 3.45 15.31
CA ASP A 224 1.97 2.54 14.27
C ASP A 224 0.46 2.31 14.39
N LEU A 225 -0.30 2.89 13.47
CA LEU A 225 -1.76 2.87 13.50
C LEU A 225 -2.33 1.53 13.00
N GLY A 226 -1.57 0.79 12.20
CA GLY A 226 -1.93 -0.52 11.65
C GLY A 226 -1.39 -1.71 12.45
N ARG A 227 -0.88 -1.50 13.67
CA ARG A 227 -0.14 -2.50 14.44
C ARG A 227 -0.86 -3.84 14.59
N ASP A 228 -2.16 -3.80 14.83
CA ASP A 228 -2.97 -4.98 15.11
C ASP A 228 -3.85 -5.40 13.92
N ALA A 229 -3.64 -4.80 12.72
CA ALA A 229 -4.45 -5.07 11.54
C ALA A 229 -4.13 -6.41 10.86
N GLY A 230 -3.00 -7.03 11.19
CA GLY A 230 -2.52 -8.27 10.59
C GLY A 230 -1.55 -8.05 9.43
N ASP A 231 -1.30 -9.13 8.70
CA ASP A 231 -0.33 -9.13 7.61
C ASP A 231 -0.87 -8.38 6.40
N THR A 232 -0.02 -7.60 5.75
CA THR A 232 -0.35 -6.73 4.61
C THR A 232 0.16 -7.25 3.27
N ALA A 233 1.00 -8.29 3.30
CA ALA A 233 1.54 -8.93 2.10
C ALA A 233 1.49 -10.45 2.23
N ILE A 234 1.73 -11.15 1.11
CA ILE A 234 1.83 -12.60 1.06
C ILE A 234 2.93 -13.11 2.03
N ASN A 235 2.92 -14.42 2.29
CA ASN A 235 3.88 -15.10 3.16
C ASN A 235 3.85 -14.57 4.61
N ASP A 236 2.64 -14.22 5.10
CA ASP A 236 2.39 -13.75 6.46
C ASP A 236 3.26 -12.54 6.86
N ARG A 237 3.53 -11.64 5.92
CA ARG A 237 4.35 -10.47 6.13
C ARG A 237 3.50 -9.22 6.40
N ARG A 238 3.87 -8.47 7.43
CA ARG A 238 3.34 -7.13 7.68
C ARG A 238 4.44 -6.10 7.41
N ILE A 239 4.45 -5.57 6.21
CA ILE A 239 5.51 -4.68 5.71
C ILE A 239 5.01 -3.32 5.25
N ASP A 240 3.68 -3.17 5.12
CA ASP A 240 3.02 -1.90 4.88
C ASP A 240 2.55 -1.28 6.19
N TYR A 241 2.78 0.00 6.35
CA TYR A 241 2.54 0.73 7.59
C TYR A 241 1.82 2.04 7.34
N VAL A 242 1.06 2.48 8.34
CA VAL A 242 0.61 3.87 8.50
C VAL A 242 1.06 4.34 9.88
N PHE A 243 2.01 5.23 9.90
CA PHE A 243 2.47 5.88 11.11
C PHE A 243 1.82 7.25 11.24
N GLY A 244 1.29 7.56 12.41
CA GLY A 244 0.65 8.84 12.71
C GLY A 244 1.12 9.42 14.04
N PRO A 245 0.72 10.67 14.37
CA PRO A 245 1.09 11.31 15.63
C PRO A 245 0.70 10.45 16.83
N PRO A 246 1.50 10.41 17.90
CA PRO A 246 1.21 9.62 19.09
C PRO A 246 -0.03 10.14 19.86
N ALA A 247 -0.35 11.43 19.74
CA ALA A 247 -1.43 12.10 20.43
C ALA A 247 -2.80 11.99 19.74
N LEU A 248 -2.95 11.13 18.72
CA LEU A 248 -4.26 10.87 18.13
C LEU A 248 -5.18 10.22 19.17
N GLU A 249 -6.26 10.93 19.56
CA GLU A 249 -7.18 10.46 20.58
C GLU A 249 -8.16 9.41 20.07
N GLN A 250 -8.53 9.49 18.80
CA GLN A 250 -9.44 8.53 18.17
C GLN A 250 -8.77 7.81 17.01
N ILE A 251 -8.70 6.49 17.12
CA ILE A 251 -8.46 5.62 15.98
C ILE A 251 -9.82 4.95 15.69
N GLY A 252 -10.33 5.20 14.50
CA GLY A 252 -11.56 4.59 14.03
C GLY A 252 -11.29 3.20 13.42
N ARG A 253 -11.71 3.01 12.19
CA ARG A 253 -11.48 1.76 11.44
C ARG A 253 -10.01 1.59 11.09
N VAL A 254 -9.46 0.41 11.39
CA VAL A 254 -8.15 -0.05 10.90
C VAL A 254 -8.34 -1.43 10.31
N GLU A 255 -8.00 -1.62 9.05
CA GLU A 255 -8.29 -2.86 8.35
C GLU A 255 -7.32 -3.10 7.19
N VAL A 256 -6.82 -4.33 7.09
CA VAL A 256 -6.20 -4.86 5.87
C VAL A 256 -7.30 -5.41 4.97
N LEU A 257 -7.48 -4.83 3.79
CA LEU A 257 -8.55 -5.16 2.86
C LEU A 257 -8.21 -6.42 2.06
N ARG A 258 -8.18 -7.58 2.71
CA ARG A 258 -7.77 -8.86 2.09
C ARG A 258 -8.67 -9.29 0.94
N ASN A 259 -9.94 -8.86 0.95
CA ASN A 259 -10.89 -9.14 -0.14
C ASN A 259 -10.66 -8.24 -1.37
N ALA A 260 -9.75 -7.29 -1.29
CA ALA A 260 -9.35 -6.42 -2.38
C ALA A 260 -8.16 -6.97 -3.18
N ALA A 261 -7.95 -8.29 -3.17
CA ALA A 261 -6.93 -8.92 -4.01
C ALA A 261 -7.18 -8.59 -5.48
N VAL A 262 -6.19 -8.04 -6.15
CA VAL A 262 -6.26 -7.62 -7.56
C VAL A 262 -5.13 -8.28 -8.34
N GLY A 263 -5.51 -9.05 -9.35
CA GLY A 263 -4.55 -9.68 -10.26
C GLY A 263 -3.53 -10.55 -9.52
N ARG A 264 -2.25 -10.25 -9.74
CA ARG A 264 -1.10 -10.96 -9.13
C ARG A 264 -0.39 -10.11 -8.06
N MET A 265 -1.04 -9.05 -7.60
CA MET A 265 -0.51 -8.22 -6.52
C MET A 265 -0.30 -9.04 -5.26
N ASP A 266 0.82 -8.85 -4.62
CA ASP A 266 1.24 -9.58 -3.42
C ASP A 266 1.04 -8.78 -2.13
N HIS A 267 0.51 -7.56 -2.23
CA HIS A 267 0.10 -6.74 -1.11
C HIS A 267 -1.40 -6.49 -1.06
N TRP A 268 -1.94 -6.30 0.15
CA TRP A 268 -3.31 -5.87 0.39
C TRP A 268 -3.34 -4.43 0.92
N PRO A 269 -4.34 -3.63 0.51
CA PRO A 269 -4.45 -2.27 1.02
C PRO A 269 -4.62 -2.25 2.54
N LEU A 270 -3.90 -1.34 3.21
CA LEU A 270 -4.12 -1.00 4.61
C LEU A 270 -4.92 0.30 4.69
N LEU A 271 -6.12 0.22 5.23
CA LEU A 271 -7.03 1.34 5.47
C LEU A 271 -7.00 1.74 6.93
N VAL A 272 -6.82 3.03 7.20
CA VAL A 272 -6.82 3.60 8.55
C VAL A 272 -7.72 4.82 8.59
N GLU A 273 -8.63 4.88 9.55
CA GLU A 273 -9.46 6.04 9.82
C GLU A 273 -9.10 6.61 11.20
N VAL A 274 -8.80 7.91 11.26
CA VAL A 274 -8.42 8.61 12.49
C VAL A 274 -9.27 9.86 12.67
N GLY A 275 -9.62 10.19 13.91
CA GLY A 275 -10.17 11.49 14.25
C GLY A 275 -9.09 12.56 14.18
N LEU A 276 -9.39 13.68 13.53
CA LEU A 276 -8.59 14.89 13.61
C LEU A 276 -9.23 15.78 14.67
N GLN A 277 -8.44 16.24 15.63
CA GLN A 277 -8.87 17.25 16.58
C GLN A 277 -8.93 18.62 15.89
N ASP A 278 -9.91 19.43 16.29
CA ASP A 278 -10.04 20.84 15.92
C ASP A 278 -8.92 21.68 16.55
#